data_1e924a3a8c8c78ded8e8c677c6938afd
#
_entry.id   1e924a3a8c8c78ded8e8c677c6938afd
#
_cell.length_a   1.000
_cell.length_b   1.000
_cell.length_c   1.000
_cell.angle_alpha   90.00
_cell.angle_beta   90.00
_cell.angle_gamma   90.00
#
_symmetry.space_group_name_H-M   'P 1'
#
loop_
_entity.id
_entity.type
_entity.pdbx_description
1 polymer ?
#
loop_
_entity_poly.entity_id
_entity_poly.type
_entity_poly.pdbx_seq_one_letter_code
_entity_poly.pdbx_strand_id
1 'polypeptide(L)'
;MLLESFPRIHFPLATLAPINSAENASHEQNSVTNMTFSCFEPGNQMVKCDPREGKLSQSLVSRVKLCIHLKAVACALLFRGDVAPKDVNAAVSIIKSRQTIQFVDWCPTGFKLGICNEPPAHIPGGDLAKVSRNVCSLTNTTAIGPAWSRLDHKFDLLYSKRAFVHWYVGEGMEEGEFSEAREDLAALEKDYEEVGIDSADIEEAEY
;
A
#
# COMPACT_ATOMS: atom_id res chain seq x y z
N MET A 1 0.71 6.28 14.26
CA MET A 1 1.80 5.90 13.34
C MET A 1 2.32 7.03 12.47
N LEU A 2 1.50 7.85 11.85
CA LEU A 2 1.99 9.09 11.20
C LEU A 2 2.53 10.14 12.19
N LEU A 3 2.49 9.87 13.49
CA LEU A 3 2.89 10.78 14.57
C LEU A 3 4.08 10.25 15.40
N GLU A 4 4.63 9.10 15.08
CA GLU A 4 5.85 8.62 15.72
C GLU A 4 7.08 9.24 15.06
N SER A 5 7.96 9.75 15.90
CA SER A 5 9.28 10.24 15.49
C SER A 5 10.12 9.03 15.05
N PHE A 6 10.47 8.94 13.77
CA PHE A 6 11.35 7.91 13.19
C PHE A 6 10.82 6.45 13.20
N PRO A 7 9.60 6.16 12.71
CA PRO A 7 9.17 4.78 12.56
C PRO A 7 9.95 4.07 11.45
N ARG A 8 10.31 2.81 11.64
CA ARG A 8 10.96 1.99 10.60
C ARG A 8 9.96 1.63 9.50
N ILE A 9 8.75 1.20 9.88
CA ILE A 9 7.65 0.87 8.98
C ILE A 9 6.82 2.13 8.71
N HIS A 10 7.23 2.94 7.75
CA HIS A 10 6.62 4.24 7.44
C HIS A 10 6.35 4.47 5.95
N PHE A 11 6.24 3.43 5.16
CA PHE A 11 6.01 3.50 3.71
C PHE A 11 4.54 3.29 3.35
N PRO A 12 3.70 4.36 3.34
CA PRO A 12 2.32 4.22 2.96
C PRO A 12 2.16 4.02 1.45
N LEU A 13 1.24 3.17 1.06
CA LEU A 13 0.78 3.07 -0.31
C LEU A 13 -0.28 4.14 -0.56
N ALA A 14 -0.09 4.91 -1.63
CA ALA A 14 -1.05 5.92 -2.06
C ALA A 14 -1.95 5.38 -3.17
N THR A 15 -3.23 5.75 -3.12
CA THR A 15 -4.19 5.47 -4.19
C THR A 15 -5.09 6.68 -4.36
N LEU A 16 -5.38 7.05 -5.59
CA LEU A 16 -6.30 8.11 -5.94
C LEU A 16 -7.50 7.53 -6.71
N ALA A 17 -8.69 7.94 -6.36
CA ALA A 17 -9.94 7.58 -7.07
C ALA A 17 -10.90 8.78 -7.12
N PRO A 18 -11.68 8.94 -8.20
CA PRO A 18 -11.62 8.19 -9.45
C PRO A 18 -10.49 8.66 -10.37
N ILE A 19 -9.99 7.77 -11.23
CA ILE A 19 -9.08 8.10 -12.33
C ILE A 19 -9.81 7.76 -13.62
N ASN A 20 -10.46 8.75 -14.22
CA ASN A 20 -11.25 8.59 -15.42
C ASN A 20 -10.59 9.31 -16.58
N SER A 21 -10.59 8.72 -17.77
CA SER A 21 -10.19 9.43 -18.99
C SER A 21 -11.26 10.45 -19.38
N ALA A 22 -10.86 11.53 -20.03
CA ALA A 22 -11.77 12.55 -20.49
C ALA A 22 -12.84 12.02 -21.45
N GLU A 23 -12.52 10.98 -22.22
CA GLU A 23 -13.44 10.34 -23.17
C GLU A 23 -14.54 9.52 -22.49
N ASN A 24 -14.24 8.84 -21.38
CA ASN A 24 -15.15 7.91 -20.71
C ASN A 24 -15.87 8.52 -19.49
N ALA A 25 -15.62 9.78 -19.19
CA ALA A 25 -16.12 10.44 -17.97
C ALA A 25 -17.65 10.43 -17.82
N SER A 26 -18.40 10.38 -18.90
CA SER A 26 -19.88 10.44 -18.89
C SER A 26 -20.55 9.13 -18.47
N HIS A 27 -19.82 8.02 -18.46
CA HIS A 27 -20.37 6.68 -18.20
C HIS A 27 -20.10 6.16 -16.79
N GLU A 28 -19.28 6.86 -16.00
CA GLU A 28 -18.90 6.37 -14.70
C GLU A 28 -19.67 7.03 -13.55
N GLN A 29 -20.23 6.17 -12.68
CA GLN A 29 -20.91 6.61 -11.46
C GLN A 29 -19.90 6.82 -10.33
N ASN A 30 -19.55 8.06 -10.08
CA ASN A 30 -18.63 8.46 -9.02
C ASN A 30 -19.35 8.64 -7.67
N SER A 31 -19.98 7.59 -7.15
CA SER A 31 -20.50 7.63 -5.78
C SER A 31 -19.36 7.56 -4.78
N VAL A 32 -19.53 8.21 -3.61
CA VAL A 32 -18.53 8.21 -2.53
C VAL A 32 -18.15 6.77 -2.14
N THR A 33 -19.13 5.88 -2.06
CA THR A 33 -18.93 4.47 -1.75
C THR A 33 -18.07 3.76 -2.81
N ASN A 34 -18.40 3.92 -4.10
CA ASN A 34 -17.63 3.28 -5.17
C ASN A 34 -16.20 3.77 -5.23
N MET A 35 -15.97 5.09 -5.13
CA MET A 35 -14.63 5.67 -5.09
C MET A 35 -13.81 5.11 -3.92
N THR A 36 -14.44 4.98 -2.74
CA THR A 36 -13.74 4.45 -1.57
C THR A 36 -13.37 2.98 -1.76
N PHE A 37 -14.25 2.18 -2.37
CA PHE A 37 -13.91 0.79 -2.70
C PHE A 37 -12.79 0.68 -3.73
N SER A 38 -12.81 1.52 -4.78
CA SER A 38 -11.77 1.55 -5.80
C SER A 38 -10.38 1.82 -5.23
N CYS A 39 -10.27 2.56 -4.12
CA CYS A 39 -8.99 2.79 -3.45
C CYS A 39 -8.34 1.51 -2.91
N PHE A 40 -9.13 0.49 -2.60
CA PHE A 40 -8.63 -0.76 -2.03
C PHE A 40 -8.48 -1.88 -3.07
N GLU A 41 -8.84 -1.61 -4.30
CA GLU A 41 -8.60 -2.55 -5.40
C GLU A 41 -7.10 -2.61 -5.74
N PRO A 42 -6.48 -3.81 -5.76
CA PRO A 42 -5.05 -3.94 -6.02
C PRO A 42 -4.60 -3.30 -7.34
N GLY A 43 -5.48 -3.30 -8.35
CA GLY A 43 -5.21 -2.70 -9.65
C GLY A 43 -5.03 -1.18 -9.64
N ASN A 44 -5.61 -0.49 -8.66
CA ASN A 44 -5.61 0.97 -8.54
C ASN A 44 -4.53 1.49 -7.60
N GLN A 45 -3.84 0.61 -6.88
CA GLN A 45 -2.75 1.00 -5.99
C GLN A 45 -1.49 1.37 -6.79
N MET A 46 -0.74 2.38 -6.31
CA MET A 46 0.48 2.83 -6.98
C MET A 46 1.58 1.77 -6.98
N VAL A 47 1.70 1.00 -5.91
CA VAL A 47 2.57 -0.17 -5.84
C VAL A 47 1.72 -1.40 -6.05
N LYS A 48 1.88 -2.04 -7.22
CA LYS A 48 1.17 -3.28 -7.55
C LYS A 48 1.94 -4.45 -6.97
N CYS A 49 1.50 -4.93 -5.82
CA CYS A 49 1.95 -6.20 -5.27
C CYS A 49 1.13 -7.29 -5.96
N ASP A 50 1.70 -7.91 -7.01
CA ASP A 50 1.00 -8.98 -7.71
C ASP A 50 1.02 -10.25 -6.83
N PRO A 51 -0.15 -10.74 -6.39
CA PRO A 51 -0.23 -11.98 -5.63
C PRO A 51 0.20 -13.23 -6.43
N ARG A 52 0.56 -13.07 -7.71
CA ARG A 52 0.95 -14.18 -8.58
C ARG A 52 2.42 -14.59 -8.49
N GLU A 53 3.30 -13.81 -7.89
CA GLU A 53 4.73 -14.12 -7.78
C GLU A 53 5.06 -15.14 -6.67
N GLY A 54 4.12 -15.52 -5.82
CA GLY A 54 4.24 -16.63 -4.89
C GLY A 54 3.82 -17.98 -5.49
N LYS A 55 4.71 -18.64 -6.24
CA LYS A 55 4.61 -20.02 -6.78
C LYS A 55 3.37 -20.37 -7.61
N LEU A 56 3.65 -20.67 -8.88
CA LEU A 56 2.82 -21.38 -9.85
C LEU A 56 1.84 -22.38 -9.24
N SER A 57 0.64 -22.38 -9.82
CA SER A 57 -0.31 -23.49 -9.80
C SER A 57 -0.83 -23.90 -8.42
N GLN A 58 -1.77 -23.14 -7.90
CA GLN A 58 -2.84 -23.75 -7.14
C GLN A 58 -4.13 -22.91 -7.25
N SER A 59 -5.23 -23.63 -7.33
CA SER A 59 -6.63 -23.25 -7.56
C SER A 59 -7.09 -21.90 -6.96
N LEU A 60 -8.18 -21.36 -7.50
CA LEU A 60 -8.91 -20.16 -7.08
C LEU A 60 -9.02 -19.93 -5.56
N VAL A 61 -8.98 -21.00 -4.76
CA VAL A 61 -9.01 -20.96 -3.29
C VAL A 61 -7.72 -20.37 -2.70
N SER A 62 -6.56 -20.55 -3.36
CA SER A 62 -5.29 -19.96 -2.91
C SER A 62 -5.24 -18.44 -3.13
N ARG A 63 -5.98 -17.91 -4.10
CA ARG A 63 -6.04 -16.46 -4.36
C ARG A 63 -6.69 -15.69 -3.21
N VAL A 64 -7.70 -16.25 -2.59
CA VAL A 64 -8.38 -15.66 -1.44
C VAL A 64 -7.46 -15.74 -0.20
N LYS A 65 -6.72 -16.84 -0.04
CA LYS A 65 -5.82 -17.02 1.10
C LYS A 65 -4.59 -16.11 1.09
N LEU A 66 -4.05 -15.76 -0.09
CA LEU A 66 -2.88 -14.87 -0.18
C LEU A 66 -3.24 -13.41 0.14
N CYS A 67 -4.48 -12.98 -0.14
CA CYS A 67 -4.98 -11.68 0.31
C CYS A 67 -5.24 -11.61 1.82
N ILE A 68 -5.38 -12.74 2.49
CA ILE A 68 -5.70 -12.82 3.92
C ILE A 68 -4.49 -12.44 4.80
N HIS A 69 -3.27 -12.56 4.30
CA HIS A 69 -2.03 -12.22 5.03
C HIS A 69 -1.60 -10.75 4.89
N LEU A 70 -2.31 -9.96 4.10
CA LEU A 70 -1.99 -8.54 3.92
C LEU A 70 -2.74 -7.73 4.97
N LYS A 71 -2.03 -7.29 5.99
CA LYS A 71 -2.60 -6.51 7.09
C LYS A 71 -2.31 -5.03 6.91
N ALA A 72 -3.33 -4.21 7.16
CA ALA A 72 -3.19 -2.78 7.24
C ALA A 72 -2.91 -2.37 8.70
N VAL A 73 -1.87 -1.58 8.89
CA VAL A 73 -1.55 -0.99 10.20
C VAL A 73 -2.36 0.29 10.42
N ALA A 74 -2.45 1.12 9.40
CA ALA A 74 -3.22 2.36 9.44
C ALA A 74 -3.65 2.76 8.04
N CYS A 75 -4.82 3.40 7.94
CA CYS A 75 -5.35 3.92 6.70
C CYS A 75 -5.89 5.34 6.89
N ALA A 76 -5.48 6.26 6.02
CA ALA A 76 -6.03 7.59 5.94
C ALA A 76 -6.79 7.75 4.63
N LEU A 77 -8.04 8.22 4.70
CA LEU A 77 -8.88 8.54 3.54
C LEU A 77 -9.13 10.05 3.53
N LEU A 78 -8.63 10.70 2.51
CA LEU A 78 -8.72 12.14 2.33
C LEU A 78 -9.66 12.43 1.17
N PHE A 79 -10.86 12.89 1.50
CA PHE A 79 -11.89 13.24 0.52
C PHE A 79 -11.79 14.73 0.16
N ARG A 80 -12.01 15.03 -1.10
CA ARG A 80 -11.99 16.40 -1.60
C ARG A 80 -13.14 16.63 -2.57
N GLY A 81 -13.77 17.80 -2.46
CA GLY A 81 -14.89 18.23 -3.31
C GLY A 81 -16.25 18.09 -2.64
N ASP A 82 -17.28 17.85 -3.43
CA ASP A 82 -18.67 17.71 -2.98
C ASP A 82 -18.91 16.34 -2.32
N VAL A 83 -18.53 16.25 -1.04
CA VAL A 83 -18.62 15.01 -0.26
C VAL A 83 -19.30 15.27 1.08
N ALA A 84 -20.41 14.57 1.32
CA ALA A 84 -21.11 14.66 2.60
C ALA A 84 -20.47 13.72 3.65
N PRO A 85 -20.25 14.18 4.89
CA PRO A 85 -19.70 13.33 5.97
C PRO A 85 -20.53 12.06 6.24
N LYS A 86 -21.84 12.13 6.02
CA LYS A 86 -22.75 10.98 6.17
C LYS A 86 -22.39 9.85 5.19
N ASP A 87 -22.11 10.19 3.93
CA ASP A 87 -21.77 9.23 2.89
C ASP A 87 -20.41 8.58 3.14
N VAL A 88 -19.46 9.36 3.65
CA VAL A 88 -18.13 8.86 4.06
C VAL A 88 -18.26 7.85 5.19
N ASN A 89 -19.02 8.17 6.23
CA ASN A 89 -19.24 7.26 7.36
C ASN A 89 -19.96 5.98 6.92
N ALA A 90 -20.93 6.08 6.02
CA ALA A 90 -21.63 4.93 5.45
C ALA A 90 -20.66 4.05 4.64
N ALA A 91 -19.82 4.64 3.79
CA ALA A 91 -18.83 3.91 3.00
C ALA A 91 -17.83 3.16 3.89
N VAL A 92 -17.28 3.82 4.92
CA VAL A 92 -16.35 3.19 5.87
C VAL A 92 -17.01 2.07 6.66
N SER A 93 -18.26 2.25 7.07
CA SER A 93 -19.01 1.19 7.77
C SER A 93 -19.19 -0.05 6.91
N ILE A 94 -19.48 0.12 5.61
CA ILE A 94 -19.58 -0.99 4.67
C ILE A 94 -18.24 -1.72 4.49
N ILE A 95 -17.12 -0.97 4.38
CA ILE A 95 -15.78 -1.55 4.25
C ILE A 95 -15.45 -2.40 5.49
N LYS A 96 -15.72 -1.88 6.68
CA LYS A 96 -15.52 -2.61 7.93
C LYS A 96 -16.39 -3.86 8.02
N SER A 97 -17.67 -3.79 7.60
CA SER A 97 -18.60 -4.92 7.63
C SER A 97 -18.19 -6.05 6.68
N ARG A 98 -17.64 -5.69 5.52
CA ARG A 98 -17.23 -6.66 4.50
C ARG A 98 -15.88 -7.32 4.79
N GLN A 99 -15.16 -6.87 5.82
CA GLN A 99 -13.81 -7.35 6.15
C GLN A 99 -12.87 -7.36 4.93
N THR A 100 -13.07 -6.41 4.00
CA THR A 100 -12.27 -6.29 2.79
C THR A 100 -10.80 -6.00 3.10
N ILE A 101 -10.55 -5.39 4.26
CA ILE A 101 -9.24 -5.04 4.75
C ILE A 101 -9.10 -5.64 6.14
N GLN A 102 -8.05 -6.40 6.36
CA GLN A 102 -7.68 -6.86 7.68
C GLN A 102 -6.74 -5.84 8.31
N PHE A 103 -7.07 -5.41 9.50
CA PHE A 103 -6.18 -4.59 10.33
C PHE A 103 -5.43 -5.48 11.31
N VAL A 104 -4.25 -5.01 11.71
CA VAL A 104 -3.52 -5.65 12.81
C VAL A 104 -4.36 -5.60 14.08
N ASP A 105 -4.33 -6.65 14.87
CA ASP A 105 -5.12 -6.82 16.10
C ASP A 105 -4.78 -5.80 17.20
N TRP A 106 -3.52 -5.35 17.25
CA TRP A 106 -3.03 -4.35 18.20
C TRP A 106 -3.38 -2.89 17.83
N CYS A 107 -4.02 -2.63 16.67
CA CYS A 107 -4.43 -1.29 16.22
C CYS A 107 -5.93 -1.23 15.91
N PRO A 108 -6.80 -0.97 16.91
CA PRO A 108 -8.26 -1.07 16.76
C PRO A 108 -8.90 0.03 15.90
N THR A 109 -8.22 1.15 15.64
CA THR A 109 -8.77 2.29 14.90
C THR A 109 -8.10 2.47 13.55
N GLY A 110 -8.47 1.61 12.58
CA GLY A 110 -7.81 1.57 11.28
C GLY A 110 -7.94 2.81 10.41
N PHE A 111 -9.04 3.58 10.50
CA PHE A 111 -9.32 4.68 9.56
C PHE A 111 -9.17 6.06 10.18
N LYS A 112 -8.41 6.92 9.49
CA LYS A 112 -8.39 8.38 9.68
C LYS A 112 -9.11 9.02 8.50
N LEU A 113 -10.04 9.93 8.77
CA LEU A 113 -10.88 10.56 7.76
C LEU A 113 -10.60 12.06 7.70
N GLY A 114 -10.38 12.59 6.50
CA GLY A 114 -10.30 14.03 6.25
C GLY A 114 -11.22 14.41 5.10
N ILE A 115 -11.93 15.53 5.24
CA ILE A 115 -12.83 16.06 4.23
C ILE A 115 -12.46 17.51 3.95
N CYS A 116 -12.26 17.85 2.68
CA CYS A 116 -12.04 19.20 2.19
C CYS A 116 -13.12 19.51 1.14
N ASN A 117 -13.84 20.62 1.32
CA ASN A 117 -14.95 21.00 0.43
C ASN A 117 -14.48 21.63 -0.89
N GLU A 118 -13.19 21.93 -1.03
CA GLU A 118 -12.65 22.47 -2.27
C GLU A 118 -12.65 21.40 -3.37
N PRO A 119 -13.05 21.74 -4.60
CA PRO A 119 -13.01 20.80 -5.71
C PRO A 119 -11.55 20.38 -6.04
N PRO A 120 -11.37 19.18 -6.59
CA PRO A 120 -10.06 18.74 -7.06
C PRO A 120 -9.50 19.65 -8.15
N ALA A 121 -8.19 19.86 -8.14
CA ALA A 121 -7.51 20.61 -9.19
C ALA A 121 -7.62 19.86 -10.54
N HIS A 122 -7.86 20.60 -11.62
CA HIS A 122 -7.93 20.11 -12.97
C HIS A 122 -6.95 20.85 -13.86
N ILE A 123 -6.21 20.12 -14.67
CA ILE A 123 -5.28 20.69 -15.66
C ILE A 123 -6.02 20.76 -17.01
N PRO A 124 -6.26 21.95 -17.56
CA PRO A 124 -6.90 22.08 -18.87
C PRO A 124 -6.04 21.44 -19.96
N GLY A 125 -6.66 20.63 -20.81
CA GLY A 125 -5.97 19.92 -21.90
C GLY A 125 -5.23 18.65 -21.45
N GLY A 126 -5.39 18.21 -20.21
CA GLY A 126 -4.90 16.91 -19.75
C GLY A 126 -5.84 15.76 -20.13
N ASP A 127 -5.31 14.53 -20.12
CA ASP A 127 -6.06 13.30 -20.47
C ASP A 127 -7.07 12.88 -19.41
N LEU A 128 -6.97 13.43 -18.19
CA LEU A 128 -7.86 13.10 -17.09
C LEU A 128 -9.12 13.96 -17.09
N ALA A 129 -10.25 13.32 -16.84
CA ALA A 129 -11.54 14.00 -16.73
C ALA A 129 -11.59 14.93 -15.51
N LYS A 130 -12.31 16.06 -15.68
CA LYS A 130 -12.67 16.91 -14.55
C LYS A 130 -13.69 16.19 -13.67
N VAL A 131 -13.37 16.00 -12.41
CA VAL A 131 -14.25 15.37 -11.41
C VAL A 131 -14.69 16.36 -10.35
N SER A 132 -15.92 16.23 -9.85
CA SER A 132 -16.46 17.08 -8.77
C SER A 132 -15.96 16.69 -7.38
N ARG A 133 -15.51 15.44 -7.24
CA ARG A 133 -15.04 14.86 -5.98
C ARG A 133 -13.99 13.80 -6.25
N ASN A 134 -13.07 13.64 -5.32
CA ASN A 134 -12.10 12.56 -5.32
C ASN A 134 -11.77 12.10 -3.89
N VAL A 135 -11.10 10.97 -3.79
CA VAL A 135 -10.54 10.45 -2.54
C VAL A 135 -9.10 10.02 -2.78
N CYS A 136 -8.23 10.41 -1.88
CA CYS A 136 -6.86 9.91 -1.80
C CYS A 136 -6.75 9.01 -0.58
N SER A 137 -6.34 7.77 -0.78
CA SER A 137 -6.06 6.83 0.30
C SER A 137 -4.57 6.72 0.53
N LEU A 138 -4.15 6.80 1.79
CA LEU A 138 -2.79 6.52 2.24
C LEU A 138 -2.89 5.35 3.22
N THR A 139 -2.39 4.18 2.81
CA THR A 139 -2.51 2.96 3.61
C THR A 139 -1.13 2.42 3.93
N ASN A 140 -0.81 2.31 5.21
CA ASN A 140 0.36 1.57 5.66
C ASN A 140 -0.02 0.10 5.77
N THR A 141 0.54 -0.73 4.92
CA THR A 141 0.18 -2.15 4.79
C THR A 141 1.42 -3.01 4.56
N THR A 142 1.35 -4.25 5.01
CA THR A 142 2.40 -5.26 4.77
C THR A 142 2.53 -5.64 3.28
N ALA A 143 1.60 -5.23 2.44
CA ALA A 143 1.64 -5.47 0.99
C ALA A 143 2.88 -4.91 0.28
N ILE A 144 3.59 -3.96 0.89
CA ILE A 144 4.83 -3.41 0.34
C ILE A 144 6.03 -4.36 0.49
N GLY A 145 5.98 -5.31 1.43
CA GLY A 145 7.08 -6.27 1.70
C GLY A 145 7.64 -6.93 0.44
N PRO A 146 6.81 -7.51 -0.44
CA PRO A 146 7.27 -8.09 -1.70
C PRO A 146 8.04 -7.13 -2.62
N ALA A 147 7.84 -5.82 -2.51
CA ALA A 147 8.62 -4.83 -3.27
C ALA A 147 10.05 -4.74 -2.76
N TRP A 148 10.26 -4.82 -1.45
CA TRP A 148 11.59 -4.87 -0.83
C TRP A 148 12.30 -6.16 -1.20
N SER A 149 11.64 -7.30 -1.06
CA SER A 149 12.18 -8.61 -1.43
C SER A 149 12.66 -8.68 -2.89
N ARG A 150 11.89 -8.10 -3.83
CA ARG A 150 12.30 -8.02 -5.23
C ARG A 150 13.52 -7.12 -5.44
N LEU A 151 13.60 -6.02 -4.71
CA LEU A 151 14.76 -5.13 -4.78
C LEU A 151 16.01 -5.83 -4.25
N ASP A 152 15.89 -6.48 -3.11
CA ASP A 152 16.96 -7.24 -2.46
C ASP A 152 17.50 -8.35 -3.35
N HIS A 153 16.62 -9.10 -3.97
CA HIS A 153 17.01 -10.14 -4.92
C HIS A 153 17.82 -9.58 -6.11
N LYS A 154 17.39 -8.44 -6.67
CA LYS A 154 18.14 -7.79 -7.76
C LYS A 154 19.50 -7.28 -7.30
N PHE A 155 19.55 -6.72 -6.11
CA PHE A 155 20.81 -6.28 -5.50
C PHE A 155 21.77 -7.45 -5.31
N ASP A 156 21.30 -8.57 -4.74
CA ASP A 156 22.11 -9.77 -4.50
C ASP A 156 22.71 -10.31 -5.80
N LEU A 157 21.95 -10.34 -6.90
CA LEU A 157 22.44 -10.77 -8.21
C LEU A 157 23.56 -9.86 -8.76
N LEU A 158 23.49 -8.58 -8.54
CA LEU A 158 24.52 -7.63 -8.97
C LEU A 158 25.73 -7.64 -8.04
N TYR A 159 25.50 -7.61 -6.74
CA TYR A 159 26.55 -7.51 -5.74
C TYR A 159 27.38 -8.79 -5.60
N SER A 160 26.78 -9.97 -5.80
CA SER A 160 27.53 -11.24 -5.83
C SER A 160 28.64 -11.25 -6.89
N LYS A 161 28.49 -10.46 -7.96
CA LYS A 161 29.48 -10.28 -9.02
C LYS A 161 30.27 -8.99 -8.91
N ARG A 162 30.04 -8.21 -7.84
CA ARG A 162 30.63 -6.86 -7.66
C ARG A 162 30.39 -5.94 -8.85
N ALA A 163 29.27 -6.11 -9.54
CA ALA A 163 28.92 -5.29 -10.69
C ALA A 163 28.79 -3.82 -10.29
N PHE A 164 29.50 -2.94 -11.00
CA PHE A 164 29.51 -1.48 -10.80
C PHE A 164 30.07 -0.99 -9.45
N VAL A 165 30.51 -1.85 -8.57
CA VAL A 165 31.03 -1.48 -7.23
C VAL A 165 32.25 -0.54 -7.35
N HIS A 166 33.12 -0.77 -8.33
CA HIS A 166 34.31 0.04 -8.56
C HIS A 166 34.01 1.52 -8.85
N TRP A 167 32.86 1.84 -9.43
CA TRP A 167 32.47 3.23 -9.65
C TRP A 167 32.19 3.97 -8.34
N TYR A 168 31.53 3.30 -7.40
CA TYR A 168 31.22 3.86 -6.08
C TYR A 168 32.47 3.96 -5.20
N VAL A 169 33.30 2.93 -5.23
CA VAL A 169 34.58 2.94 -4.49
C VAL A 169 35.52 4.04 -5.03
N GLY A 170 35.51 4.27 -6.34
CA GLY A 170 36.27 5.35 -6.96
C GLY A 170 35.87 6.76 -6.51
N GLU A 171 34.61 6.93 -6.10
CA GLU A 171 34.05 8.17 -5.53
C GLU A 171 34.15 8.26 -4.00
N GLY A 172 34.81 7.31 -3.33
CA GLY A 172 35.11 7.33 -1.90
C GLY A 172 34.16 6.52 -1.03
N MET A 173 33.27 5.73 -1.60
CA MET A 173 32.43 4.80 -0.85
C MET A 173 33.22 3.54 -0.47
N GLU A 174 33.02 3.04 0.73
CA GLU A 174 33.60 1.76 1.17
C GLU A 174 32.77 0.57 0.69
N GLU A 175 33.42 -0.53 0.30
CA GLU A 175 32.69 -1.73 -0.14
C GLU A 175 31.80 -2.32 0.97
N GLY A 176 32.19 -2.18 2.24
CA GLY A 176 31.42 -2.61 3.39
C GLY A 176 30.03 -1.97 3.49
N GLU A 177 29.87 -0.71 3.03
CA GLU A 177 28.61 0.02 3.08
C GLU A 177 27.50 -0.65 2.23
N PHE A 178 27.87 -1.38 1.17
CA PHE A 178 26.91 -2.21 0.41
C PHE A 178 26.33 -3.36 1.25
N SER A 179 27.17 -4.01 2.05
CA SER A 179 26.72 -5.10 2.93
C SER A 179 25.84 -4.57 4.05
N GLU A 180 26.20 -3.44 4.66
CA GLU A 180 25.35 -2.78 5.68
C GLU A 180 23.99 -2.38 5.14
N ALA A 181 23.93 -1.76 3.96
CA ALA A 181 22.66 -1.40 3.33
C ALA A 181 21.78 -2.63 3.02
N ARG A 182 22.40 -3.73 2.62
CA ARG A 182 21.68 -4.98 2.37
C ARG A 182 21.13 -5.61 3.66
N GLU A 183 21.90 -5.56 4.74
CA GLU A 183 21.46 -6.02 6.07
C GLU A 183 20.30 -5.18 6.59
N ASP A 184 20.35 -3.86 6.43
CA ASP A 184 19.27 -2.95 6.82
C ASP A 184 17.96 -3.24 6.07
N LEU A 185 18.05 -3.52 4.75
CA LEU A 185 16.87 -3.93 3.98
C LEU A 185 16.33 -5.29 4.38
N ALA A 186 17.20 -6.25 4.68
CA ALA A 186 16.78 -7.56 5.18
C ALA A 186 16.07 -7.45 6.54
N ALA A 187 16.58 -6.60 7.43
CA ALA A 187 15.93 -6.32 8.70
C ALA A 187 14.55 -5.67 8.51
N LEU A 188 14.42 -4.73 7.56
CA LEU A 188 13.14 -4.12 7.24
C LEU A 188 12.14 -5.14 6.67
N GLU A 189 12.57 -6.04 5.78
CA GLU A 189 11.73 -7.12 5.24
C GLU A 189 11.19 -8.00 6.37
N LYS A 190 12.06 -8.39 7.30
CA LYS A 190 11.70 -9.18 8.47
C LYS A 190 10.69 -8.45 9.37
N ASP A 191 10.86 -7.15 9.61
CA ASP A 191 9.89 -6.35 10.38
C ASP A 191 8.50 -6.38 9.74
N TYR A 192 8.40 -6.33 8.40
CA TYR A 192 7.13 -6.46 7.70
C TYR A 192 6.51 -7.86 7.79
N GLU A 193 7.33 -8.91 7.79
CA GLU A 193 6.87 -10.28 8.01
C GLU A 193 6.30 -10.44 9.43
N GLU A 194 6.99 -9.96 10.45
CA GLU A 194 6.56 -10.00 11.86
C GLU A 194 5.22 -9.28 12.07
N VAL A 195 5.02 -8.11 11.43
CA VAL A 195 3.74 -7.39 11.48
C VAL A 195 2.62 -8.17 10.77
N GLY A 196 2.96 -8.99 9.79
CA GLY A 196 2.01 -9.84 9.05
C GLY A 196 1.50 -11.03 9.86
N ILE A 197 2.22 -11.49 10.88
CA ILE A 197 1.88 -12.63 11.72
C ILE A 197 0.93 -12.17 12.84
N ASP A 198 -0.10 -12.95 13.16
CA ASP A 198 -0.98 -12.69 14.29
C ASP A 198 -0.30 -13.05 15.61
N SER A 199 -0.61 -12.30 16.66
CA SER A 199 -0.10 -12.59 18.01
C SER A 199 -0.52 -14.00 18.49
N ALA A 200 -1.66 -14.50 18.04
CA ALA A 200 -2.14 -15.86 18.33
C ALA A 200 -1.28 -16.96 17.67
N ASP A 201 -0.77 -16.71 16.46
CA ASP A 201 0.06 -17.67 15.74
C ASP A 201 1.45 -17.84 16.39
N ILE A 202 1.90 -16.83 17.14
CA ILE A 202 3.18 -16.86 17.85
C ILE A 202 3.06 -17.76 19.09
N GLU A 203 1.94 -17.72 19.80
CA GLU A 203 1.73 -18.55 21.00
C GLU A 203 1.59 -20.04 20.67
N GLU A 204 1.05 -20.39 19.48
CA GLU A 204 0.97 -21.80 19.03
C GLU A 204 2.31 -22.36 18.55
N ALA A 205 3.24 -21.51 18.15
CA ALA A 205 4.57 -21.94 17.67
C ALA A 205 5.60 -22.17 18.80
N GLU A 206 5.31 -21.70 20.03
CA GLU A 206 6.18 -21.86 21.22
C GLU A 206 5.80 -23.07 22.08
N TYR A 207 4.76 -23.83 21.74
CA TYR A 207 4.35 -25.07 22.37
C TYR A 207 4.59 -26.26 21.44
#